data_cc83ef8361cc064afed1ef90abbbfa3c
#
_entry.id   cc83ef8361cc064afed1ef90abbbfa3c
#
_cell.length_a   1.000
_cell.length_b   1.000
_cell.length_c   1.000
_cell.angle_alpha   90.00
_cell.angle_beta   90.00
_cell.angle_gamma   90.00
#
_symmetry.space_group_name_H-M   'P 1'
#
loop_
_entity.id
_entity.type
_entity.pdbx_description
1 polymer ?
#
loop_
_entity_poly.entity_id
_entity_poly.type
_entity_poly.pdbx_seq_one_letter_code
_entity_poly.pdbx_strand_id
1 'polypeptide(L)'
;DFIVDTCMEIVENYDIDAIHFDDYFYISGADDSKTREKYNTEGLSLGDFRRKQVDLFIEDLSNHLRSYNTTNNRCVQLGISPSNVYRNGGYSSTPRYDESGNLISPLYSNTGGFAHYDDYLYSDTLNWINHEWIDYIMPQCYHSLENKYAPYADCIRCWSWAVRYKKVNLYAG
;
A
#
# COMPACT_ATOMS: atom_id res chain seq x y z
N ASP A 1 -16.82 4.07 -8.62
CA ASP A 1 -16.35 4.64 -7.33
C ASP A 1 -15.92 6.10 -7.56
N PHE A 2 -16.50 7.04 -6.77
CA PHE A 2 -16.27 8.48 -6.98
C PHE A 2 -14.78 8.87 -7.02
N ILE A 3 -13.94 8.27 -6.17
CA ILE A 3 -12.49 8.57 -6.14
C ILE A 3 -11.81 8.00 -7.38
N VAL A 4 -12.16 6.77 -7.78
CA VAL A 4 -11.63 6.17 -9.01
C VAL A 4 -12.03 7.00 -10.23
N ASP A 5 -13.29 7.39 -10.32
CA ASP A 5 -13.81 8.22 -11.43
C ASP A 5 -13.07 9.56 -11.50
N THR A 6 -12.79 10.19 -10.36
CA THR A 6 -12.00 11.43 -10.30
C THR A 6 -10.56 11.23 -10.75
N CYS A 7 -9.91 10.14 -10.33
CA CYS A 7 -8.57 9.82 -10.80
C CYS A 7 -8.54 9.58 -12.31
N MET A 8 -9.53 8.84 -12.82
CA MET A 8 -9.60 8.56 -14.25
C MET A 8 -9.94 9.81 -15.09
N GLU A 9 -10.73 10.74 -14.56
CA GLU A 9 -10.94 12.04 -15.21
C GLU A 9 -9.61 12.79 -15.42
N ILE A 10 -8.71 12.75 -14.43
CA ILE A 10 -7.37 13.35 -14.56
C ILE A 10 -6.55 12.61 -15.62
N VAL A 11 -6.55 11.28 -15.59
CA VAL A 11 -5.80 10.44 -16.54
C VAL A 11 -6.25 10.64 -17.97
N GLU A 12 -7.55 10.83 -18.18
CA GLU A 12 -8.14 10.98 -19.51
C GLU A 12 -7.95 12.38 -20.10
N ASN A 13 -7.87 13.40 -19.27
CA ASN A 13 -7.84 14.80 -19.72
C ASN A 13 -6.44 15.44 -19.67
N TYR A 14 -5.46 14.84 -19.00
CA TYR A 14 -4.13 15.40 -18.85
C TYR A 14 -3.04 14.40 -19.23
N ASP A 15 -1.95 14.89 -19.77
CA ASP A 15 -0.78 14.08 -20.12
C ASP A 15 0.11 13.88 -18.91
N ILE A 16 -0.27 12.92 -18.05
CA ILE A 16 0.44 12.57 -16.82
C ILE A 16 1.11 11.21 -16.93
N ASP A 17 2.17 11.00 -16.15
CA ASP A 17 2.92 9.75 -16.11
C ASP A 17 2.46 8.82 -14.98
N ALA A 18 1.85 9.36 -13.93
CA ALA A 18 1.41 8.58 -12.80
C ALA A 18 0.29 9.24 -11.99
N ILE A 19 -0.49 8.41 -11.32
CA ILE A 19 -1.27 8.77 -10.14
C ILE A 19 -0.48 8.31 -8.91
N HIS A 20 -0.31 9.20 -7.94
CA HIS A 20 0.45 8.92 -6.74
C HIS A 20 -0.34 9.30 -5.50
N PHE A 21 -0.47 8.36 -4.57
CA PHE A 21 -1.11 8.61 -3.28
C PHE A 21 -0.06 8.67 -2.16
N ASP A 22 -0.29 9.59 -1.25
CA ASP A 22 0.37 9.63 0.06
C ASP A 22 -0.22 8.54 0.98
N ASP A 23 0.02 8.58 2.29
CA ASP A 23 -0.28 7.49 3.22
C ASP A 23 -1.63 7.60 3.94
N TYR A 24 -2.40 8.67 3.74
CA TYR A 24 -3.64 8.95 4.47
C TYR A 24 -4.90 8.37 3.81
N PHE A 25 -4.99 7.03 3.74
CA PHE A 25 -6.14 6.35 3.12
C PHE A 25 -7.39 6.34 3.99
N TYR A 26 -7.24 6.31 5.30
CA TYR A 26 -8.37 6.36 6.22
C TYR A 26 -8.27 7.58 7.15
N ILE A 27 -9.39 8.26 7.36
CA ILE A 27 -9.42 9.46 8.22
C ILE A 27 -9.53 9.00 9.67
N SER A 28 -8.59 9.43 10.51
CA SER A 28 -8.66 9.19 11.96
C SER A 28 -9.93 9.79 12.55
N GLY A 29 -10.67 9.01 13.33
CA GLY A 29 -11.91 9.44 13.97
C GLY A 29 -13.13 9.42 13.05
N ALA A 30 -13.03 8.91 11.81
CA ALA A 30 -14.20 8.73 10.96
C ALA A 30 -15.18 7.72 11.57
N ASP A 31 -16.45 8.10 11.69
CA ASP A 31 -17.53 7.20 12.08
C ASP A 31 -18.08 6.48 10.84
N ASP A 32 -17.61 5.26 10.63
CA ASP A 32 -18.05 4.36 9.57
C ASP A 32 -19.04 3.28 10.06
N SER A 33 -19.58 3.42 11.27
CA SER A 33 -20.43 2.41 11.92
C SER A 33 -21.61 1.97 11.04
N LYS A 34 -22.33 2.93 10.45
CA LYS A 34 -23.48 2.65 9.57
C LYS A 34 -23.06 1.96 8.27
N THR A 35 -21.92 2.36 7.69
CA THR A 35 -21.36 1.74 6.48
C THR A 35 -20.96 0.30 6.78
N ARG A 36 -20.28 0.08 7.90
CA ARG A 36 -19.88 -1.25 8.34
C ARG A 36 -21.09 -2.15 8.65
N GLU A 37 -22.10 -1.64 9.35
CA GLU A 37 -23.33 -2.39 9.59
C GLU A 37 -23.98 -2.87 8.28
N LYS A 38 -23.99 -2.03 7.26
CA LYS A 38 -24.60 -2.33 5.96
C LYS A 38 -23.77 -3.26 5.09
N TYR A 39 -22.45 -3.10 5.07
CA TYR A 39 -21.58 -3.74 4.06
C TYR A 39 -20.64 -4.81 4.63
N ASN A 40 -20.47 -4.92 5.95
CA ASN A 40 -19.65 -5.96 6.56
C ASN A 40 -20.41 -7.30 6.67
N THR A 41 -20.81 -7.85 5.54
CA THR A 41 -21.56 -9.11 5.48
C THR A 41 -20.73 -10.34 5.87
N GLU A 42 -19.40 -10.21 5.88
CA GLU A 42 -18.45 -11.27 6.24
C GLU A 42 -18.13 -11.27 7.75
N GLY A 43 -18.63 -10.31 8.52
CA GLY A 43 -18.37 -10.22 9.95
C GLY A 43 -16.92 -9.90 10.31
N LEU A 44 -16.21 -9.17 9.44
CA LEU A 44 -14.81 -8.78 9.64
C LEU A 44 -14.66 -7.89 10.87
N SER A 45 -13.48 -7.95 11.49
CA SER A 45 -13.10 -6.97 12.51
C SER A 45 -13.11 -5.54 11.92
N LEU A 46 -13.13 -4.53 12.79
CA LEU A 46 -13.08 -3.12 12.32
C LEU A 46 -11.87 -2.85 11.43
N GLY A 47 -10.69 -3.30 11.85
CA GLY A 47 -9.45 -3.10 11.09
C GLY A 47 -9.46 -3.84 9.75
N ASP A 48 -9.91 -5.10 9.74
CA ASP A 48 -9.96 -5.90 8.51
C ASP A 48 -11.01 -5.36 7.53
N PHE A 49 -12.16 -4.91 8.04
CA PHE A 49 -13.17 -4.26 7.19
C PHE A 49 -12.60 -3.01 6.51
N ARG A 50 -11.93 -2.13 7.26
CA ARG A 50 -11.34 -0.90 6.74
C ARG A 50 -10.24 -1.18 5.72
N ARG A 51 -9.31 -2.10 6.03
CA ARG A 51 -8.28 -2.54 5.07
C ARG A 51 -8.91 -3.05 3.78
N LYS A 52 -9.91 -3.90 3.89
CA LYS A 52 -10.64 -4.42 2.72
C LYS A 52 -11.25 -3.31 1.85
N GLN A 53 -11.77 -2.23 2.45
CA GLN A 53 -12.31 -1.12 1.66
C GLN A 53 -11.20 -0.37 0.91
N VAL A 54 -10.05 -0.18 1.54
CA VAL A 54 -8.88 0.43 0.87
C VAL A 54 -8.31 -0.49 -0.21
N ASP A 55 -8.22 -1.79 0.06
CA ASP A 55 -7.78 -2.79 -0.92
C ASP A 55 -8.66 -2.79 -2.17
N LEU A 56 -9.98 -2.79 -1.99
CA LEU A 56 -10.95 -2.72 -3.10
C LEU A 56 -10.79 -1.44 -3.94
N PHE A 57 -10.51 -0.31 -3.28
CA PHE A 57 -10.24 0.95 -3.97
C PHE A 57 -8.96 0.88 -4.83
N ILE A 58 -7.87 0.37 -4.28
CA ILE A 58 -6.58 0.25 -4.99
C ILE A 58 -6.69 -0.75 -6.16
N GLU A 59 -7.34 -1.88 -5.93
CA GLU A 59 -7.59 -2.87 -6.97
C GLU A 59 -8.42 -2.29 -8.13
N ASP A 60 -9.51 -1.60 -7.80
CA ASP A 60 -10.41 -1.00 -8.79
C ASP A 60 -9.69 0.07 -9.63
N LEU A 61 -8.94 0.98 -8.99
CA LEU A 61 -8.15 1.98 -9.70
C LEU A 61 -7.06 1.34 -10.57
N SER A 62 -6.36 0.33 -10.06
CA SER A 62 -5.36 -0.42 -10.83
C SER A 62 -5.96 -1.02 -12.10
N ASN A 63 -7.12 -1.65 -12.00
CA ASN A 63 -7.81 -2.25 -13.13
C ASN A 63 -8.22 -1.21 -14.18
N HIS A 64 -8.74 -0.05 -13.75
CA HIS A 64 -9.09 1.05 -14.65
C HIS A 64 -7.87 1.62 -15.37
N LEU A 65 -6.77 1.87 -14.65
CA LEU A 65 -5.51 2.35 -15.25
C LEU A 65 -4.93 1.36 -16.26
N ARG A 66 -4.92 0.07 -15.96
CA ARG A 66 -4.45 -0.98 -16.88
C ARG A 66 -5.29 -1.06 -18.14
N SER A 67 -6.61 -0.98 -18.00
CA SER A 67 -7.54 -0.93 -19.14
C SER A 67 -7.29 0.30 -20.00
N TYR A 68 -7.19 1.47 -19.40
CA TYR A 68 -6.88 2.72 -20.08
C TYR A 68 -5.55 2.65 -20.83
N ASN A 69 -4.49 2.21 -20.15
CA ASN A 69 -3.15 2.07 -20.72
C ASN A 69 -3.15 1.16 -21.96
N THR A 70 -3.82 0.02 -21.85
CA THR A 70 -3.93 -0.94 -22.96
C THR A 70 -4.69 -0.36 -24.13
N THR A 71 -5.81 0.32 -23.88
CA THR A 71 -6.68 0.88 -24.93
C THR A 71 -6.03 2.06 -25.64
N ASN A 72 -5.30 2.89 -24.90
CA ASN A 72 -4.75 4.16 -25.43
C ASN A 72 -3.25 4.09 -25.73
N ASN A 73 -2.63 2.92 -25.60
CA ASN A 73 -1.17 2.73 -25.72
C ASN A 73 -0.38 3.73 -24.83
N ARG A 74 -0.80 3.82 -23.58
CA ARG A 74 -0.19 4.68 -22.55
C ARG A 74 0.50 3.81 -21.48
N CYS A 75 1.20 4.48 -20.57
CA CYS A 75 1.87 3.85 -19.43
C CYS A 75 1.74 4.73 -18.19
N VAL A 76 0.51 5.03 -17.80
CA VAL A 76 0.24 5.78 -16.56
C VAL A 76 0.38 4.82 -15.39
N GLN A 77 1.26 5.13 -14.44
CA GLN A 77 1.59 4.30 -13.30
C GLN A 77 0.73 4.62 -12.08
N LEU A 78 0.57 3.63 -11.19
CA LEU A 78 0.00 3.82 -9.86
C LEU A 78 1.09 3.67 -8.80
N GLY A 79 1.34 4.71 -8.03
CA GLY A 79 2.34 4.75 -6.98
C GLY A 79 1.79 5.12 -5.61
N ILE A 80 2.44 4.60 -4.57
CA ILE A 80 2.06 4.83 -3.18
C ILE A 80 3.28 5.23 -2.37
N SER A 81 3.12 6.23 -1.51
CA SER A 81 4.14 6.70 -0.56
C SER A 81 3.68 6.46 0.90
N PRO A 82 3.69 5.22 1.40
CA PRO A 82 3.24 4.91 2.75
C PRO A 82 4.26 5.37 3.79
N SER A 83 3.86 5.43 5.06
CA SER A 83 4.83 5.54 6.16
C SER A 83 5.87 4.41 6.06
N ASN A 84 7.07 4.63 6.57
CA ASN A 84 8.19 3.70 6.42
C ASN A 84 8.01 2.35 7.16
N VAL A 85 7.06 2.27 8.07
CA VAL A 85 6.77 1.08 8.88
C VAL A 85 5.46 0.46 8.44
N TYR A 86 5.53 -0.73 7.87
CA TYR A 86 4.32 -1.49 7.51
C TYR A 86 3.55 -1.90 8.77
N ARG A 87 4.22 -2.59 9.70
CA ARG A 87 3.63 -3.09 10.94
C ARG A 87 4.66 -3.13 12.05
N ASN A 88 4.25 -2.81 13.27
CA ASN A 88 5.11 -2.96 14.45
C ASN A 88 5.15 -4.42 14.90
N GLY A 89 6.32 -4.88 15.36
CA GLY A 89 6.47 -6.24 15.86
C GLY A 89 7.91 -6.73 15.83
N GLY A 90 8.08 -8.05 15.96
CA GLY A 90 9.39 -8.67 15.96
C GLY A 90 10.06 -8.63 14.59
N TYR A 91 11.35 -8.40 14.59
CA TYR A 91 12.18 -8.42 13.38
C TYR A 91 12.31 -9.84 12.82
N SER A 92 12.06 -10.00 11.53
CA SER A 92 12.42 -11.21 10.81
C SER A 92 13.75 -10.99 10.09
N SER A 93 14.76 -11.76 10.45
CA SER A 93 16.09 -11.69 9.82
C SER A 93 16.14 -12.41 8.46
N THR A 94 15.11 -13.21 8.15
CA THR A 94 15.11 -14.06 6.96
C THR A 94 13.73 -13.98 6.28
N PRO A 95 13.64 -13.42 5.09
CA PRO A 95 12.38 -13.39 4.33
C PRO A 95 12.04 -14.80 3.85
N ARG A 96 10.74 -15.13 3.86
CA ARG A 96 10.20 -16.36 3.27
C ARG A 96 9.16 -15.98 2.23
N TYR A 97 9.14 -16.73 1.14
CA TYR A 97 8.24 -16.51 0.01
C TYR A 97 7.49 -17.78 -0.31
N ASP A 98 6.29 -17.65 -0.83
CA ASP A 98 5.55 -18.76 -1.43
C ASP A 98 6.02 -19.01 -2.89
N GLU A 99 5.40 -20.00 -3.54
CA GLU A 99 5.73 -20.39 -4.93
C GLU A 99 5.42 -19.27 -5.95
N SER A 100 4.53 -18.35 -5.61
CA SER A 100 4.18 -17.19 -6.43
C SER A 100 5.07 -15.97 -6.17
N GLY A 101 6.06 -16.10 -5.29
CA GLY A 101 6.95 -15.00 -4.89
C GLY A 101 6.32 -14.00 -3.92
N ASN A 102 5.19 -14.32 -3.32
CA ASN A 102 4.60 -13.48 -2.28
C ASN A 102 5.42 -13.59 -0.99
N LEU A 103 5.73 -12.46 -0.37
CA LEU A 103 6.36 -12.46 0.95
C LEU A 103 5.35 -12.96 1.99
N ILE A 104 5.64 -14.10 2.61
CA ILE A 104 4.79 -14.77 3.62
C ILE A 104 5.32 -14.63 5.03
N SER A 105 6.53 -14.13 5.23
CA SER A 105 7.03 -13.75 6.54
C SER A 105 6.59 -12.34 6.88
N PRO A 106 6.34 -12.04 8.16
CA PRO A 106 5.93 -10.71 8.55
C PRO A 106 6.95 -9.65 8.13
N LEU A 107 6.46 -8.57 7.52
CA LEU A 107 7.25 -7.39 7.24
C LEU A 107 7.14 -6.43 8.45
N TYR A 108 7.93 -6.71 9.48
CA TYR A 108 7.95 -5.90 10.69
C TYR A 108 9.18 -5.01 10.72
N SER A 109 9.02 -3.79 11.21
CA SER A 109 10.16 -3.02 11.68
C SER A 109 10.61 -3.53 13.05
N ASN A 110 11.86 -3.29 13.38
CA ASN A 110 12.48 -3.77 14.62
C ASN A 110 11.89 -3.13 15.89
N THR A 111 11.08 -2.10 15.77
CA THR A 111 10.78 -1.17 16.84
C THR A 111 9.42 -0.55 16.69
N GLY A 112 9.05 0.33 17.60
CA GLY A 112 7.83 1.12 17.49
C GLY A 112 8.00 2.28 16.53
N GLY A 113 7.06 2.40 15.60
CA GLY A 113 6.94 3.52 14.68
C GLY A 113 5.49 3.70 14.28
N PHE A 114 5.23 4.71 13.47
CA PHE A 114 3.92 4.90 12.89
C PHE A 114 3.69 3.84 11.80
N ALA A 115 2.88 2.83 12.11
CA ALA A 115 2.62 1.70 11.23
C ALA A 115 1.31 1.88 10.45
N HIS A 116 1.37 1.77 9.12
CA HIS A 116 0.19 2.04 8.28
C HIS A 116 -0.77 0.86 8.13
N TYR A 117 -0.35 -0.36 8.44
CA TYR A 117 -1.25 -1.52 8.41
C TYR A 117 -2.28 -1.49 9.54
N ASP A 118 -1.82 -1.13 10.76
CA ASP A 118 -2.66 -1.12 11.97
C ASP A 118 -3.32 0.25 12.16
N ASP A 119 -4.23 0.34 13.02
CA ASP A 119 -4.96 1.34 13.78
C ASP A 119 -5.33 2.71 13.19
N TYR A 120 -4.63 3.28 12.23
CA TYR A 120 -4.91 4.63 11.76
C TYR A 120 -5.14 4.75 10.26
N LEU A 121 -4.36 4.05 9.45
CA LEU A 121 -4.38 4.17 8.00
C LEU A 121 -5.01 2.97 7.30
N TYR A 122 -5.01 1.81 7.93
CA TYR A 122 -5.61 0.57 7.43
C TYR A 122 -5.16 0.23 6.00
N SER A 123 -3.87 0.39 5.72
CA SER A 123 -3.31 0.19 4.38
C SER A 123 -2.51 -1.10 4.33
N ASP A 124 -2.96 -2.06 3.53
CA ASP A 124 -2.25 -3.34 3.31
C ASP A 124 -1.35 -3.27 2.08
N THR A 125 -0.32 -2.45 2.16
CA THR A 125 0.61 -2.24 1.04
C THR A 125 1.32 -3.52 0.60
N LEU A 126 1.52 -4.49 1.50
CA LEU A 126 2.09 -5.78 1.15
C LEU A 126 1.13 -6.59 0.28
N ASN A 127 -0.18 -6.53 0.55
CA ASN A 127 -1.21 -7.12 -0.28
C ASN A 127 -1.19 -6.50 -1.69
N TRP A 128 -1.07 -5.18 -1.79
CA TRP A 128 -1.02 -4.47 -3.08
C TRP A 128 0.23 -4.82 -3.90
N ILE A 129 1.37 -4.98 -3.24
CA ILE A 129 2.61 -5.47 -3.86
C ILE A 129 2.45 -6.92 -4.32
N ASN A 130 1.92 -7.79 -3.48
CA ASN A 130 1.76 -9.22 -3.78
C ASN A 130 0.84 -9.46 -4.99
N HIS A 131 -0.19 -8.66 -5.16
CA HIS A 131 -1.10 -8.70 -6.30
C HIS A 131 -0.64 -7.83 -7.48
N GLU A 132 0.47 -7.10 -7.32
CA GLU A 132 0.98 -6.17 -8.33
C GLU A 132 -0.08 -5.13 -8.75
N TRP A 133 -0.94 -4.67 -7.82
CA TRP A 133 -1.92 -3.62 -8.09
C TRP A 133 -1.29 -2.25 -8.24
N ILE A 134 -0.10 -2.06 -7.70
CA ILE A 134 0.70 -0.83 -7.81
C ILE A 134 1.95 -1.06 -8.66
N ASP A 135 2.44 -0.03 -9.33
CA ASP A 135 3.63 -0.10 -10.18
C ASP A 135 4.90 0.27 -9.41
N TYR A 136 4.76 1.09 -8.38
CA TYR A 136 5.87 1.43 -7.49
C TYR A 136 5.41 1.78 -6.09
N ILE A 137 6.32 1.59 -5.14
CA ILE A 137 6.17 1.99 -3.76
C ILE A 137 7.35 2.86 -3.32
N MET A 138 7.06 3.96 -2.62
CA MET A 138 8.03 4.94 -2.16
C MET A 138 7.87 5.21 -0.66
N PRO A 139 8.27 4.27 0.22
CA PRO A 139 8.09 4.43 1.66
C PRO A 139 8.82 5.67 2.18
N GLN A 140 8.19 6.41 3.07
CA GLN A 140 8.70 7.65 3.67
C GLN A 140 9.82 7.35 4.69
N CYS A 141 10.99 6.96 4.18
CA CYS A 141 12.14 6.55 4.99
C CYS A 141 12.96 7.76 5.49
N TYR A 142 12.33 8.68 6.19
CA TYR A 142 12.93 9.96 6.62
C TYR A 142 13.85 9.88 7.83
N HIS A 143 14.05 8.70 8.39
CA HIS A 143 14.87 8.50 9.57
C HIS A 143 16.35 8.31 9.23
N SER A 144 17.23 8.66 10.18
CA SER A 144 18.67 8.42 10.04
C SER A 144 19.02 6.93 10.16
N LEU A 145 20.24 6.57 9.77
CA LEU A 145 20.78 5.22 9.96
C LEU A 145 20.84 4.78 11.43
N GLU A 146 20.99 5.75 12.35
CA GLU A 146 21.13 5.52 13.80
C GLU A 146 19.80 5.69 14.56
N ASN A 147 18.69 5.86 13.85
CA ASN A 147 17.39 5.98 14.52
C ASN A 147 17.08 4.70 15.29
N LYS A 148 16.73 4.84 16.58
CA LYS A 148 16.49 3.65 17.44
C LYS A 148 15.22 2.90 17.09
N TYR A 149 14.26 3.56 16.45
CA TYR A 149 12.92 3.03 16.24
C TYR A 149 12.71 2.48 14.84
N ALA A 150 13.20 3.16 13.85
CA ALA A 150 13.07 2.76 12.46
C ALA A 150 14.33 3.17 11.68
N PRO A 151 15.47 2.47 11.88
CA PRO A 151 16.70 2.78 11.17
C PRO A 151 16.48 2.69 9.66
N TYR A 152 16.95 3.67 8.92
CA TYR A 152 16.79 3.75 7.46
C TYR A 152 17.18 2.43 6.76
N ALA A 153 18.36 1.88 7.09
CA ALA A 153 18.85 0.66 6.46
C ALA A 153 17.93 -0.55 6.70
N ASP A 154 17.33 -0.64 7.88
CA ASP A 154 16.41 -1.73 8.20
C ASP A 154 15.09 -1.59 7.46
N CYS A 155 14.56 -0.37 7.36
CA CYS A 155 13.34 -0.08 6.60
C CYS A 155 13.52 -0.42 5.12
N ILE A 156 14.57 0.09 4.47
CA ILE A 156 14.85 -0.19 3.05
C ILE A 156 15.06 -1.68 2.80
N ARG A 157 15.75 -2.37 3.71
CA ARG A 157 15.93 -3.82 3.60
C ARG A 157 14.59 -4.55 3.65
N CYS A 158 13.70 -4.20 4.57
CA CYS A 158 12.37 -4.80 4.66
C CYS A 158 11.57 -4.57 3.38
N TRP A 159 11.56 -3.36 2.86
CA TRP A 159 10.85 -3.05 1.61
C TRP A 159 11.48 -3.74 0.39
N SER A 160 12.82 -3.87 0.35
CA SER A 160 13.49 -4.64 -0.71
C SER A 160 13.08 -6.11 -0.72
N TRP A 161 12.74 -6.68 0.43
CA TRP A 161 12.19 -8.02 0.51
C TRP A 161 10.76 -8.09 -0.02
N ALA A 162 9.93 -7.09 0.28
CA ALA A 162 8.55 -7.05 -0.18
C ALA A 162 8.45 -7.06 -1.70
N VAL A 163 9.30 -6.31 -2.40
CA VAL A 163 9.26 -6.18 -3.87
C VAL A 163 10.11 -7.20 -4.64
N ARG A 164 10.89 -8.04 -3.96
CA ARG A 164 11.99 -8.85 -4.56
C ARG A 164 11.59 -9.65 -5.80
N TYR A 165 10.39 -10.21 -5.83
CA TYR A 165 9.92 -11.09 -6.91
C TYR A 165 8.68 -10.53 -7.60
N LYS A 166 8.47 -9.23 -7.50
CA LYS A 166 7.30 -8.52 -8.02
C LYS A 166 7.70 -7.47 -9.04
N LYS A 167 6.78 -7.15 -9.93
CA LYS A 167 6.95 -6.07 -10.91
C LYS A 167 6.61 -4.70 -10.30
N VAL A 168 7.00 -4.51 -9.05
CA VAL A 168 6.77 -3.28 -8.30
C VAL A 168 8.14 -2.66 -8.01
N ASN A 169 8.34 -1.43 -8.45
CA ASN A 169 9.58 -0.70 -8.21
C ASN A 169 9.62 -0.13 -6.78
N LEU A 170 10.79 -0.18 -6.16
CA LEU A 170 11.03 0.44 -4.86
C LEU A 170 11.84 1.72 -5.05
N TYR A 171 11.31 2.83 -4.59
CA TYR A 171 12.02 4.09 -4.44
C TYR A 171 12.11 4.45 -2.96
N ALA A 172 13.17 5.12 -2.56
CA ALA A 172 13.28 5.67 -1.21
C ALA A 172 12.72 7.10 -1.21
N GLY A 173 11.71 7.34 -0.41
CA GLY A 173 11.09 8.66 -0.20
C GLY A 173 11.81 9.45 0.89
#